data_74e35d59b40a4b102ffc5e0e14a39bdb
#
_entry.id   74e35d59b40a4b102ffc5e0e14a39bdb
#
_cell.length_a   1.000
_cell.length_b   1.000
_cell.length_c   1.000
_cell.angle_alpha   90.00
_cell.angle_beta   90.00
_cell.angle_gamma   90.00
#
_symmetry.space_group_name_H-M   'P 1'
#
loop_
_entity.id
_entity.type
_entity.pdbx_description
1 polymer ?
#
loop_
_entity_poly.entity_id
_entity_poly.type
_entity_poly.pdbx_seq_one_letter_code
_entity_poly.pdbx_strand_id
1 'polypeptide(L)'
;MSTFNSVKNNTEIRKTTLIYLTAISAGILLISNLAATKLWNMFGIAVDGGVICFPISYILGDIIIEFYGKKTAKSVILSSLLLNILAAIVFWIVCILPPFTGTEEMHTAISSVLGFAPRIIIGSLAGYLFSQFSNNFIFEKIKKKTGSRLFLVRALGSSLIAHLLDTLVFETIAFLGVLPFNDFLNQAIFAYLIGLGFEFILSPIELLIVSKVRPYLDDSEIKNSESTSKTQNKTTLKDSESKTQKEN
;
A
#
# COMPACT_ATOMS: atom_id res chain seq x y z
N MET A 1 -16.71 15.83 -31.10
CA MET A 1 -16.00 14.55 -31.36
C MET A 1 -14.59 14.50 -30.73
N SER A 2 -13.80 15.57 -30.75
CA SER A 2 -12.43 15.62 -30.16
C SER A 2 -12.41 15.46 -28.63
N THR A 3 -13.28 16.11 -27.91
CA THR A 3 -13.38 16.01 -26.42
C THR A 3 -13.77 14.62 -25.92
N PHE A 4 -14.65 13.91 -26.61
CA PHE A 4 -15.06 12.57 -26.26
C PHE A 4 -13.91 11.55 -26.43
N ASN A 5 -13.13 11.69 -27.49
CA ASN A 5 -11.95 10.85 -27.72
C ASN A 5 -10.83 11.13 -26.68
N SER A 6 -10.63 12.38 -26.27
CA SER A 6 -9.68 12.77 -25.23
C SER A 6 -10.07 12.15 -23.85
N VAL A 7 -11.31 12.24 -23.45
CA VAL A 7 -11.81 11.67 -22.19
C VAL A 7 -11.70 10.15 -22.17
N LYS A 8 -12.02 9.48 -23.28
CA LYS A 8 -11.87 8.03 -23.39
C LYS A 8 -10.40 7.61 -23.27
N ASN A 9 -9.50 8.34 -23.90
CA ASN A 9 -8.06 8.09 -23.83
C ASN A 9 -7.53 8.25 -22.38
N ASN A 10 -7.92 9.31 -21.69
CA ASN A 10 -7.51 9.54 -20.29
C ASN A 10 -8.03 8.43 -19.33
N THR A 11 -9.25 7.96 -19.57
CA THR A 11 -9.81 6.84 -18.77
C THR A 11 -9.03 5.54 -18.97
N GLU A 12 -8.63 5.24 -20.20
CA GLU A 12 -7.82 4.03 -20.51
C GLU A 12 -6.40 4.15 -19.95
N ILE A 13 -5.75 5.32 -20.07
CA ILE A 13 -4.44 5.59 -19.49
C ILE A 13 -4.51 5.35 -17.97
N ARG A 14 -5.54 5.87 -17.31
CA ARG A 14 -5.72 5.77 -15.88
C ARG A 14 -5.91 4.32 -15.40
N LYS A 15 -6.72 3.54 -16.10
CA LYS A 15 -6.90 2.11 -15.81
C LYS A 15 -5.60 1.33 -15.99
N THR A 16 -4.92 1.56 -17.09
CA THR A 16 -3.64 0.92 -17.40
C THR A 16 -2.59 1.27 -16.36
N THR A 17 -2.50 2.54 -15.96
CA THR A 17 -1.59 2.98 -14.89
C THR A 17 -1.90 2.30 -13.56
N LEU A 18 -3.19 2.14 -13.19
CA LEU A 18 -3.58 1.43 -11.96
C LEU A 18 -3.14 -0.04 -11.99
N ILE A 19 -3.24 -0.70 -13.13
CA ILE A 19 -2.78 -2.09 -13.29
C ILE A 19 -1.28 -2.18 -13.01
N TYR A 20 -0.47 -1.29 -13.61
CA TYR A 20 0.97 -1.25 -13.37
C TYR A 20 1.30 -0.92 -11.91
N LEU A 21 0.66 0.08 -11.32
CA LEU A 21 0.87 0.43 -9.91
C LEU A 21 0.52 -0.74 -8.99
N THR A 22 -0.56 -1.48 -9.27
CA THR A 22 -0.95 -2.66 -8.49
C THR A 22 0.09 -3.77 -8.61
N ALA A 23 0.55 -4.07 -9.83
CA ALA A 23 1.56 -5.10 -10.07
C ALA A 23 2.90 -4.76 -9.40
N ILE A 24 3.34 -3.50 -9.52
CA ILE A 24 4.59 -3.02 -8.91
C ILE A 24 4.46 -3.06 -7.38
N SER A 25 3.35 -2.59 -6.80
CA SER A 25 3.12 -2.63 -5.35
C SER A 25 3.15 -4.06 -4.80
N ALA A 26 2.53 -5.00 -5.51
CA ALA A 26 2.54 -6.41 -5.14
C ALA A 26 3.96 -7.02 -5.22
N GLY A 27 4.71 -6.69 -6.27
CA GLY A 27 6.09 -7.09 -6.44
C GLY A 27 7.03 -6.52 -5.37
N ILE A 28 6.91 -5.22 -5.07
CA ILE A 28 7.71 -4.56 -4.03
C ILE A 28 7.42 -5.16 -2.65
N LEU A 29 6.15 -5.43 -2.32
CA LEU A 29 5.80 -6.07 -1.05
C LEU A 29 6.41 -7.47 -0.93
N LEU A 30 6.38 -8.26 -2.01
CA LEU A 30 6.98 -9.60 -2.05
C LEU A 30 8.51 -9.53 -1.90
N ILE A 31 9.15 -8.62 -2.63
CA ILE A 31 10.60 -8.41 -2.56
C ILE A 31 10.99 -7.95 -1.16
N SER A 32 10.24 -7.02 -0.56
CA SER A 32 10.47 -6.52 0.80
C SER A 32 10.40 -7.65 1.82
N ASN A 33 9.34 -8.47 1.78
CA ASN A 33 9.16 -9.59 2.70
C ASN A 33 10.27 -10.66 2.52
N LEU A 34 10.71 -10.90 1.30
CA LEU A 34 11.81 -11.84 1.06
C LEU A 34 13.16 -11.24 1.51
N ALA A 35 13.42 -9.97 1.24
CA ALA A 35 14.62 -9.27 1.68
C ALA A 35 14.69 -9.18 3.22
N ALA A 36 13.56 -9.06 3.90
CA ALA A 36 13.47 -9.02 5.36
C ALA A 36 13.94 -10.31 6.04
N THR A 37 14.06 -11.42 5.31
CA THR A 37 14.67 -12.65 5.83
C THR A 37 16.14 -12.47 6.18
N LYS A 38 16.81 -11.47 5.59
CA LYS A 38 18.18 -11.12 5.90
C LYS A 38 18.24 -9.96 6.88
N LEU A 39 18.81 -10.22 8.05
CA LEU A 39 19.25 -9.17 8.97
C LEU A 39 20.65 -8.70 8.60
N TRP A 40 20.88 -7.40 8.63
CA TRP A 40 22.18 -6.78 8.39
C TRP A 40 22.52 -5.76 9.49
N ASN A 41 23.77 -5.43 9.63
CA ASN A 41 24.24 -4.53 10.67
C ASN A 41 24.21 -3.08 10.18
N MET A 42 23.40 -2.22 10.82
CA MET A 42 23.42 -0.78 10.63
C MET A 42 23.82 -0.11 11.95
N PHE A 43 25.03 0.41 12.01
CA PHE A 43 25.57 1.08 13.19
C PHE A 43 25.51 0.27 14.50
N GLY A 44 25.69 -1.04 14.41
CA GLY A 44 25.62 -1.95 15.57
C GLY A 44 24.23 -2.48 15.89
N ILE A 45 23.19 -2.07 15.16
CA ILE A 45 21.81 -2.53 15.31
C ILE A 45 21.47 -3.47 14.16
N ALA A 46 20.79 -4.58 14.47
CA ALA A 46 20.24 -5.46 13.45
C ALA A 46 19.07 -4.76 12.75
N VAL A 47 19.06 -4.79 11.43
CA VAL A 47 17.99 -4.22 10.60
C VAL A 47 17.63 -5.25 9.54
N ASP A 48 16.35 -5.44 9.27
CA ASP A 48 15.91 -6.31 8.19
C ASP A 48 16.13 -5.68 6.80
N GLY A 49 16.36 -6.52 5.80
CA GLY A 49 16.64 -6.04 4.44
C GLY A 49 15.44 -5.44 3.73
N GLY A 50 14.23 -5.64 4.23
CA GLY A 50 12.99 -5.10 3.67
C GLY A 50 12.92 -3.58 3.75
N VAL A 51 13.63 -2.98 4.70
CA VAL A 51 13.71 -1.52 4.89
C VAL A 51 14.13 -0.77 3.61
N ILE A 52 14.90 -1.41 2.73
CA ILE A 52 15.35 -0.83 1.45
C ILE A 52 14.16 -0.53 0.52
N CYS A 53 13.08 -1.29 0.65
CA CYS A 53 11.87 -1.12 -0.15
C CYS A 53 10.91 -0.05 0.39
N PHE A 54 11.07 0.45 1.61
CA PHE A 54 10.18 1.41 2.25
C PHE A 54 9.97 2.68 1.42
N PRO A 55 11.03 3.36 0.91
CA PRO A 55 10.85 4.56 0.10
C PRO A 55 9.92 4.35 -1.09
N ILE A 56 10.08 3.23 -1.78
CA ILE A 56 9.27 2.91 -2.97
C ILE A 56 7.82 2.61 -2.56
N SER A 57 7.63 1.86 -1.48
CA SER A 57 6.30 1.50 -0.98
C SER A 57 5.49 2.72 -0.55
N TYR A 58 6.11 3.70 0.13
CA TYR A 58 5.46 4.95 0.53
C TYR A 58 5.02 5.76 -0.68
N ILE A 59 5.93 6.03 -1.63
CA ILE A 59 5.63 6.78 -2.85
C ILE A 59 4.50 6.13 -3.64
N LEU A 60 4.52 4.80 -3.83
CA LEU A 60 3.46 4.08 -4.53
C LEU A 60 2.12 4.18 -3.79
N GLY A 61 2.12 4.02 -2.46
CA GLY A 61 0.94 4.14 -1.62
C GLY A 61 0.27 5.50 -1.77
N ASP A 62 1.06 6.57 -1.69
CA ASP A 62 0.55 7.95 -1.78
C ASP A 62 0.03 8.29 -3.18
N ILE A 63 0.72 7.87 -4.23
CA ILE A 63 0.22 8.00 -5.61
C ILE A 63 -1.14 7.30 -5.75
N ILE A 64 -1.27 6.07 -5.25
CA ILE A 64 -2.53 5.33 -5.35
C ILE A 64 -3.64 6.01 -4.53
N ILE A 65 -3.35 6.48 -3.33
CA ILE A 65 -4.34 7.19 -2.48
C ILE A 65 -4.77 8.50 -3.11
N GLU A 66 -3.83 9.30 -3.60
CA GLU A 66 -4.11 10.63 -4.18
C GLU A 66 -4.97 10.53 -5.44
N PHE A 67 -4.61 9.67 -6.40
CA PHE A 67 -5.27 9.63 -7.70
C PHE A 67 -6.42 8.64 -7.80
N TYR A 68 -6.43 7.57 -7.00
CA TYR A 68 -7.44 6.51 -7.07
C TYR A 68 -8.28 6.36 -5.80
N GLY A 69 -7.88 7.07 -4.74
CA GLY A 69 -8.60 7.12 -3.47
C GLY A 69 -8.37 5.92 -2.56
N LYS A 70 -8.74 6.09 -1.28
CA LYS A 70 -8.50 5.12 -0.21
C LYS A 70 -9.14 3.73 -0.44
N LYS A 71 -10.28 3.66 -1.12
CA LYS A 71 -10.94 2.37 -1.44
C LYS A 71 -10.08 1.53 -2.39
N THR A 72 -9.57 2.15 -3.44
CA THR A 72 -8.69 1.50 -4.43
C THR A 72 -7.37 1.10 -3.78
N ALA A 73 -6.76 1.98 -2.97
CA ALA A 73 -5.54 1.68 -2.24
C ALA A 73 -5.70 0.44 -1.35
N LYS A 74 -6.82 0.30 -0.61
CA LYS A 74 -7.12 -0.90 0.18
C LYS A 74 -7.21 -2.16 -0.69
N SER A 75 -7.82 -2.07 -1.87
CA SER A 75 -7.90 -3.21 -2.80
C SER A 75 -6.54 -3.61 -3.33
N VAL A 76 -5.68 -2.63 -3.66
CA VAL A 76 -4.30 -2.88 -4.10
C VAL A 76 -3.51 -3.59 -3.00
N ILE A 77 -3.56 -3.08 -1.76
CA ILE A 77 -2.88 -3.70 -0.62
C ILE A 77 -3.38 -5.13 -0.39
N LEU A 78 -4.70 -5.34 -0.41
CA LEU A 78 -5.27 -6.67 -0.22
C LEU A 78 -4.83 -7.64 -1.32
N SER A 79 -4.81 -7.20 -2.58
CA SER A 79 -4.30 -8.01 -3.71
C SER A 79 -2.81 -8.35 -3.53
N SER A 80 -2.01 -7.40 -3.05
CA SER A 80 -0.59 -7.61 -2.77
C SER A 80 -0.39 -8.62 -1.63
N LEU A 81 -1.20 -8.54 -0.58
CA LEU A 81 -1.18 -9.49 0.54
C LEU A 81 -1.59 -10.90 0.10
N LEU A 82 -2.61 -11.04 -0.75
CA LEU A 82 -3.03 -12.34 -1.31
C LEU A 82 -1.90 -12.98 -2.13
N LEU A 83 -1.18 -12.19 -2.95
CA LEU A 83 -0.02 -12.69 -3.68
C LEU A 83 1.09 -13.16 -2.71
N ASN A 84 1.32 -12.44 -1.63
CA ASN A 84 2.31 -12.83 -0.62
C ASN A 84 1.91 -14.11 0.13
N ILE A 85 0.61 -14.32 0.43
CA ILE A 85 0.11 -15.57 0.99
C ILE A 85 0.36 -16.73 0.02
N LEU A 86 0.07 -16.53 -1.27
CA LEU A 86 0.36 -17.53 -2.29
C LEU A 86 1.86 -17.85 -2.34
N ALA A 87 2.71 -16.83 -2.31
CA ALA A 87 4.16 -17.01 -2.27
C ALA A 87 4.61 -17.80 -1.03
N ALA A 88 4.06 -17.49 0.16
CA ALA A 88 4.36 -18.24 1.39
C ALA A 88 4.01 -19.73 1.26
N ILE A 89 2.87 -20.04 0.67
CA ILE A 89 2.45 -21.46 0.41
C ILE A 89 3.43 -22.13 -0.55
N VAL A 90 3.80 -21.47 -1.64
CA VAL A 90 4.74 -22.01 -2.62
C VAL A 90 6.13 -22.20 -1.98
N PHE A 91 6.62 -21.25 -1.21
CA PHE A 91 7.90 -21.34 -0.52
C PHE A 91 7.91 -22.50 0.48
N TRP A 92 6.83 -22.66 1.24
CA TRP A 92 6.67 -23.77 2.16
C TRP A 92 6.70 -25.13 1.43
N ILE A 93 5.97 -25.27 0.31
CA ILE A 93 5.97 -26.48 -0.51
C ILE A 93 7.38 -26.78 -1.04
N VAL A 94 8.09 -25.76 -1.56
CA VAL A 94 9.45 -25.94 -2.09
C VAL A 94 10.41 -26.44 -1.01
N CYS A 95 10.29 -25.96 0.23
CA CYS A 95 11.13 -26.39 1.35
C CYS A 95 10.93 -27.83 1.78
N ILE A 96 9.72 -28.41 1.58
CA ILE A 96 9.45 -29.81 1.94
C ILE A 96 9.76 -30.82 0.82
N LEU A 97 10.03 -30.35 -0.40
CA LEU A 97 10.46 -31.24 -1.50
C LEU A 97 11.89 -31.75 -1.22
N PRO A 98 12.14 -33.05 -1.46
CA PRO A 98 13.48 -33.61 -1.24
C PRO A 98 14.49 -33.05 -2.26
N PRO A 99 15.75 -32.85 -1.85
CA PRO A 99 16.79 -32.41 -2.77
C PRO A 99 17.10 -33.49 -3.83
N PHE A 100 17.55 -33.05 -4.99
CA PHE A 100 18.16 -33.94 -5.96
C PHE A 100 19.57 -34.31 -5.48
N THR A 101 20.00 -35.54 -5.75
CA THR A 101 21.33 -36.05 -5.34
C THR A 101 22.44 -35.11 -5.80
N GLY A 102 23.27 -34.64 -4.84
CA GLY A 102 24.34 -33.68 -5.09
C GLY A 102 23.95 -32.22 -4.98
N THR A 103 22.70 -31.88 -4.59
CA THR A 103 22.23 -30.50 -4.38
C THR A 103 21.83 -30.22 -2.92
N GLU A 104 22.27 -31.04 -1.97
CA GLU A 104 21.87 -30.98 -0.55
C GLU A 104 22.26 -29.66 0.11
N GLU A 105 23.45 -29.14 -0.21
CA GLU A 105 23.93 -27.86 0.31
C GLU A 105 23.04 -26.69 -0.20
N MET A 106 22.73 -26.67 -1.49
CA MET A 106 21.85 -25.66 -2.07
C MET A 106 20.43 -25.75 -1.50
N HIS A 107 19.91 -26.97 -1.32
CA HIS A 107 18.61 -27.19 -0.68
C HIS A 107 18.59 -26.58 0.73
N THR A 108 19.61 -26.82 1.53
CA THR A 108 19.72 -26.29 2.88
C THR A 108 19.76 -24.75 2.87
N ALA A 109 20.56 -24.16 1.97
CA ALA A 109 20.65 -22.71 1.83
C ALA A 109 19.31 -22.07 1.42
N ILE A 110 18.65 -22.61 0.41
CA ILE A 110 17.34 -22.14 -0.07
C ILE A 110 16.28 -22.32 1.03
N SER A 111 16.23 -23.49 1.69
CA SER A 111 15.26 -23.79 2.72
C SER A 111 15.43 -22.91 3.97
N SER A 112 16.63 -22.47 4.28
CA SER A 112 16.86 -21.52 5.38
C SER A 112 16.26 -20.13 5.09
N VAL A 113 16.29 -19.67 3.84
CA VAL A 113 15.73 -18.37 3.42
C VAL A 113 14.22 -18.48 3.19
N LEU A 114 13.79 -19.40 2.31
CA LEU A 114 12.39 -19.53 1.94
C LEU A 114 11.52 -20.06 3.09
N GLY A 115 12.08 -20.90 3.97
CA GLY A 115 11.37 -21.40 5.15
C GLY A 115 11.12 -20.33 6.22
N PHE A 116 11.93 -19.26 6.23
CA PHE A 116 11.71 -18.12 7.13
C PHE A 116 10.72 -17.10 6.54
N ALA A 117 10.63 -16.99 5.20
CA ALA A 117 9.78 -16.01 4.53
C ALA A 117 8.28 -16.10 4.92
N PRO A 118 7.64 -17.26 5.10
CA PRO A 118 6.24 -17.33 5.56
C PRO A 118 6.00 -16.64 6.89
N ARG A 119 6.96 -16.69 7.82
CA ARG A 119 6.88 -16.02 9.12
C ARG A 119 6.90 -14.51 8.95
N ILE A 120 7.76 -13.97 8.08
CA ILE A 120 7.79 -12.56 7.72
C ILE A 120 6.46 -12.12 7.08
N ILE A 121 5.93 -12.90 6.14
CA ILE A 121 4.67 -12.61 5.45
C ILE A 121 3.48 -12.59 6.43
N ILE A 122 3.42 -13.54 7.37
CA ILE A 122 2.39 -13.54 8.42
C ILE A 122 2.53 -12.30 9.31
N GLY A 123 3.75 -11.92 9.68
CA GLY A 123 4.04 -10.70 10.43
C GLY A 123 3.54 -9.45 9.69
N SER A 124 3.86 -9.33 8.41
CA SER A 124 3.44 -8.23 7.54
C SER A 124 1.91 -8.15 7.40
N LEU A 125 1.23 -9.27 7.20
CA LEU A 125 -0.23 -9.33 7.14
C LEU A 125 -0.87 -8.91 8.47
N ALA A 126 -0.39 -9.47 9.58
CA ALA A 126 -0.91 -9.16 10.90
C ALA A 126 -0.66 -7.69 11.27
N GLY A 127 0.56 -7.17 11.07
CA GLY A 127 0.91 -5.76 11.28
C GLY A 127 -0.04 -4.83 10.54
N TYR A 128 -0.22 -5.06 9.23
CA TYR A 128 -1.15 -4.28 8.41
C TYR A 128 -2.60 -4.30 8.96
N LEU A 129 -3.12 -5.47 9.34
CA LEU A 129 -4.49 -5.58 9.85
C LEU A 129 -4.64 -4.83 11.17
N PHE A 130 -3.70 -4.99 12.10
CA PHE A 130 -3.71 -4.29 13.39
C PHE A 130 -3.56 -2.78 13.21
N SER A 131 -2.68 -2.34 12.33
CA SER A 131 -2.48 -0.94 11.96
C SER A 131 -3.76 -0.30 11.42
N GLN A 132 -4.42 -0.93 10.45
CA GLN A 132 -5.66 -0.42 9.85
C GLN A 132 -6.81 -0.35 10.86
N PHE A 133 -6.97 -1.39 11.68
CA PHE A 133 -8.00 -1.41 12.70
C PHE A 133 -7.78 -0.31 13.74
N SER A 134 -6.56 -0.20 14.23
CA SER A 134 -6.18 0.79 15.24
C SER A 134 -6.28 2.22 14.73
N ASN A 135 -5.85 2.49 13.49
CA ASN A 135 -5.97 3.80 12.87
C ASN A 135 -7.45 4.27 12.83
N ASN A 136 -8.35 3.41 12.37
CA ASN A 136 -9.77 3.73 12.32
C ASN A 136 -10.34 3.98 13.73
N PHE A 137 -10.04 3.10 14.69
CA PHE A 137 -10.53 3.19 16.07
C PHE A 137 -10.04 4.47 16.76
N ILE A 138 -8.74 4.75 16.65
CA ILE A 138 -8.12 5.92 17.29
C ILE A 138 -8.60 7.20 16.65
N PHE A 139 -8.69 7.26 15.32
CA PHE A 139 -9.24 8.40 14.60
C PHE A 139 -10.66 8.75 15.07
N GLU A 140 -11.54 7.76 15.19
CA GLU A 140 -12.91 7.97 15.70
C GLU A 140 -12.92 8.42 17.15
N LYS A 141 -12.08 7.82 18.00
CA LYS A 141 -11.98 8.16 19.43
C LYS A 141 -11.51 9.61 19.64
N ILE A 142 -10.52 10.05 18.87
CA ILE A 142 -10.04 11.45 18.90
C ILE A 142 -11.13 12.37 18.34
N LYS A 143 -11.81 11.98 17.24
CA LYS A 143 -12.90 12.75 16.65
C LYS A 143 -14.04 13.04 17.64
N LYS A 144 -14.43 12.05 18.46
CA LYS A 144 -15.45 12.20 19.50
C LYS A 144 -15.06 13.23 20.57
N LYS A 145 -13.75 13.37 20.86
CA LYS A 145 -13.23 14.30 21.88
C LYS A 145 -12.97 15.71 21.32
N THR A 146 -12.53 15.83 20.08
CA THR A 146 -12.03 17.10 19.50
C THR A 146 -13.01 17.79 18.54
N GLY A 147 -14.12 17.14 18.21
CA GLY A 147 -15.06 17.66 17.20
C GLY A 147 -14.42 17.82 15.82
N SER A 148 -14.84 18.80 15.04
CA SER A 148 -14.34 19.05 13.66
C SER A 148 -13.05 19.87 13.59
N ARG A 149 -12.64 20.53 14.68
CA ARG A 149 -11.62 21.60 14.65
C ARG A 149 -10.16 21.11 14.55
N LEU A 150 -9.85 19.88 14.95
CA LEU A 150 -8.46 19.39 15.02
C LEU A 150 -8.23 18.20 14.06
N PHE A 151 -8.58 18.37 12.78
CA PHE A 151 -8.43 17.31 11.78
C PHE A 151 -6.99 16.78 11.67
N LEU A 152 -6.00 17.67 11.59
CA LEU A 152 -4.58 17.31 11.48
C LEU A 152 -4.10 16.49 12.70
N VAL A 153 -4.46 16.90 13.91
CA VAL A 153 -4.09 16.17 15.13
C VAL A 153 -4.69 14.76 15.14
N ARG A 154 -5.90 14.60 14.62
CA ARG A 154 -6.53 13.26 14.50
C ARG A 154 -5.83 12.41 13.46
N ALA A 155 -5.56 12.97 12.30
CA ALA A 155 -4.93 12.26 11.20
C ALA A 155 -3.50 11.82 11.58
N LEU A 156 -2.67 12.75 12.02
CA LEU A 156 -1.29 12.46 12.41
C LEU A 156 -1.22 11.56 13.64
N GLY A 157 -2.01 11.85 14.68
CA GLY A 157 -1.99 11.06 15.92
C GLY A 157 -2.47 9.61 15.72
N SER A 158 -3.51 9.40 14.89
CA SER A 158 -3.95 8.04 14.57
C SER A 158 -2.94 7.29 13.70
N SER A 159 -2.30 7.98 12.75
CA SER A 159 -1.30 7.39 11.85
C SER A 159 -0.03 6.97 12.59
N LEU A 160 0.50 7.82 13.46
CA LEU A 160 1.68 7.51 14.27
C LEU A 160 1.48 6.27 15.15
N ILE A 161 0.32 6.17 15.81
CA ILE A 161 0.01 5.02 16.67
C ILE A 161 -0.22 3.76 15.82
N ALA A 162 -0.88 3.91 14.67
CA ALA A 162 -1.09 2.81 13.73
C ALA A 162 0.24 2.25 13.22
N HIS A 163 1.19 3.13 12.84
CA HIS A 163 2.52 2.74 12.42
C HIS A 163 3.32 2.07 13.54
N LEU A 164 3.22 2.57 14.78
CA LEU A 164 3.83 1.92 15.94
C LEU A 164 3.30 0.50 16.13
N LEU A 165 1.98 0.31 16.04
CA LEU A 165 1.36 -1.01 16.20
C LEU A 165 1.71 -1.95 15.03
N ASP A 166 1.76 -1.43 13.81
CA ASP A 166 2.24 -2.18 12.65
C ASP A 166 3.64 -2.74 12.89
N THR A 167 4.58 -1.86 13.24
CA THR A 167 5.97 -2.24 13.53
C THR A 167 6.05 -3.23 14.69
N LEU A 168 5.38 -2.98 15.81
CA LEU A 168 5.45 -3.88 16.97
C LEU A 168 4.90 -5.26 16.66
N VAL A 169 3.78 -5.36 15.96
CA VAL A 169 3.17 -6.65 15.59
C VAL A 169 4.06 -7.37 14.58
N PHE A 170 4.53 -6.66 13.57
CA PHE A 170 5.42 -7.21 12.56
C PHE A 170 6.71 -7.77 13.20
N GLU A 171 7.44 -6.95 13.94
CA GLU A 171 8.70 -7.31 14.57
C GLU A 171 8.54 -8.48 15.54
N THR A 172 7.45 -8.46 16.33
CA THR A 172 7.17 -9.55 17.29
C THR A 172 6.94 -10.87 16.57
N ILE A 173 6.15 -10.89 15.52
CA ILE A 173 5.88 -12.14 14.78
C ILE A 173 7.12 -12.56 13.98
N ALA A 174 7.80 -11.63 13.34
CA ALA A 174 8.92 -11.91 12.45
C ALA A 174 10.19 -12.33 13.23
N PHE A 175 10.56 -11.60 14.28
CA PHE A 175 11.92 -11.68 14.85
C PHE A 175 11.98 -12.04 16.33
N LEU A 176 10.88 -12.07 17.06
CA LEU A 176 10.92 -12.52 18.46
C LEU A 176 11.39 -13.97 18.57
N GLY A 177 12.47 -14.19 19.33
CA GLY A 177 13.13 -15.50 19.46
C GLY A 177 14.12 -15.84 18.33
N VAL A 178 14.30 -14.96 17.37
CA VAL A 178 15.39 -15.04 16.36
C VAL A 178 16.63 -14.33 16.86
N LEU A 179 16.42 -13.18 17.50
CA LEU A 179 17.46 -12.37 18.14
C LEU A 179 17.43 -12.48 19.66
N PRO A 180 18.54 -12.23 20.36
CA PRO A 180 18.52 -11.92 21.78
C PRO A 180 17.54 -10.79 22.08
N PHE A 181 16.86 -10.83 23.24
CA PHE A 181 15.76 -9.92 23.52
C PHE A 181 16.12 -8.43 23.45
N ASN A 182 17.34 -8.06 23.90
CA ASN A 182 17.81 -6.67 23.81
C ASN A 182 18.03 -6.22 22.37
N ASP A 183 18.57 -7.10 21.52
CA ASP A 183 18.80 -6.80 20.09
C ASP A 183 17.48 -6.70 19.35
N PHE A 184 16.50 -7.56 19.70
CA PHE A 184 15.14 -7.48 19.21
C PHE A 184 14.45 -6.15 19.55
N LEU A 185 14.58 -5.68 20.81
CA LEU A 185 14.02 -4.39 21.21
C LEU A 185 14.67 -3.23 20.46
N ASN A 186 16.01 -3.25 20.34
CA ASN A 186 16.74 -2.23 19.59
C ASN A 186 16.31 -2.21 18.11
N GLN A 187 16.15 -3.39 17.50
CA GLN A 187 15.65 -3.52 16.12
C GLN A 187 14.24 -2.93 15.98
N ALA A 188 13.30 -3.30 16.83
CA ALA A 188 11.91 -2.83 16.77
C ALA A 188 11.80 -1.31 16.92
N ILE A 189 12.55 -0.73 17.88
CA ILE A 189 12.60 0.73 18.05
C ILE A 189 13.22 1.40 16.82
N PHE A 190 14.31 0.84 16.31
CA PHE A 190 15.02 1.42 15.19
C PHE A 190 14.23 1.31 13.89
N ALA A 191 13.53 0.19 13.65
CA ALA A 191 12.62 0.01 12.52
C ALA A 191 11.49 1.06 12.53
N TYR A 192 10.88 1.29 13.70
CA TYR A 192 9.88 2.36 13.84
C TYR A 192 10.45 3.74 13.52
N LEU A 193 11.62 4.08 14.06
CA LEU A 193 12.28 5.37 13.81
C LEU A 193 12.69 5.55 12.35
N ILE A 194 13.20 4.51 11.71
CA ILE A 194 13.54 4.53 10.28
C ILE A 194 12.28 4.77 9.44
N GLY A 195 11.18 4.07 9.73
CA GLY A 195 9.92 4.25 9.01
C GLY A 195 9.42 5.69 9.10
N LEU A 196 9.40 6.28 10.31
CA LEU A 196 9.07 7.69 10.52
C LEU A 196 10.03 8.63 9.78
N GLY A 197 11.34 8.33 9.81
CA GLY A 197 12.35 9.09 9.10
C GLY A 197 12.11 9.12 7.59
N PHE A 198 11.78 7.98 7.01
CA PHE A 198 11.44 7.90 5.58
C PHE A 198 10.16 8.68 5.25
N GLU A 199 9.10 8.55 6.05
CA GLU A 199 7.87 9.31 5.85
C GLU A 199 8.14 10.82 5.82
N PHE A 200 9.01 11.31 6.72
CA PHE A 200 9.34 12.73 6.80
C PHE A 200 10.23 13.20 5.63
N ILE A 201 11.22 12.40 5.24
CA ILE A 201 12.17 12.73 4.16
C ILE A 201 11.50 12.63 2.79
N LEU A 202 10.60 11.66 2.60
CA LEU A 202 9.95 11.43 1.32
C LEU A 202 8.78 12.36 1.05
N SER A 203 8.14 12.89 2.08
CA SER A 203 6.97 13.79 1.93
C SER A 203 7.17 14.93 0.92
N PRO A 204 8.30 15.69 0.90
CA PRO A 204 8.53 16.70 -0.13
C PRO A 204 8.75 16.09 -1.53
N ILE A 205 9.35 14.92 -1.62
CA ILE A 205 9.58 14.21 -2.90
C ILE A 205 8.24 13.73 -3.47
N GLU A 206 7.37 13.20 -2.63
CA GLU A 206 6.00 12.77 -2.97
C GLU A 206 5.18 13.93 -3.53
N LEU A 207 5.23 15.10 -2.90
CA LEU A 207 4.57 16.32 -3.40
C LEU A 207 5.06 16.70 -4.81
N LEU A 208 6.37 16.60 -5.08
CA LEU A 208 6.93 16.85 -6.41
C LEU A 208 6.47 15.82 -7.44
N ILE A 209 6.44 14.54 -7.08
CA ILE A 209 5.98 13.47 -7.97
C ILE A 209 4.48 13.64 -8.26
N VAL A 210 3.68 13.85 -7.23
CA VAL A 210 2.23 14.08 -7.37
C VAL A 210 1.95 15.29 -8.25
N SER A 211 2.68 16.40 -8.10
CA SER A 211 2.49 17.59 -8.93
C SER A 211 2.79 17.33 -10.40
N LYS A 212 3.81 16.51 -10.71
CA LYS A 212 4.17 16.14 -12.09
C LYS A 212 3.21 15.12 -12.71
N VAL A 213 2.66 14.23 -11.91
CA VAL A 213 1.76 13.15 -12.38
C VAL A 213 0.31 13.63 -12.49
N ARG A 214 -0.07 14.65 -11.71
CA ARG A 214 -1.45 15.20 -11.68
C ARG A 214 -2.03 15.52 -13.06
N PRO A 215 -1.31 16.18 -14.01
CA PRO A 215 -1.87 16.47 -15.33
C PRO A 215 -2.31 15.24 -16.14
N TYR A 216 -1.74 14.07 -15.84
CA TYR A 216 -2.03 12.82 -16.55
C TYR A 216 -3.10 11.96 -15.88
N LEU A 217 -3.31 12.11 -14.58
CA LEU A 217 -4.17 11.24 -13.78
C LEU A 217 -5.36 11.98 -13.11
N ASP A 218 -5.49 13.31 -13.26
CA ASP A 218 -6.56 14.07 -12.62
C ASP A 218 -7.94 13.79 -13.26
N ASP A 219 -8.93 13.51 -12.41
CA ASP A 219 -10.32 13.20 -12.79
C ASP A 219 -11.17 14.44 -13.09
N SER A 220 -10.66 15.64 -12.88
CA SER A 220 -11.45 16.88 -12.96
C SER A 220 -12.06 17.09 -14.34
N GLU A 221 -11.35 16.79 -15.42
CA GLU A 221 -11.88 16.86 -16.78
C GLU A 221 -12.91 15.78 -17.10
N ILE A 222 -12.71 14.56 -16.56
CA ILE A 222 -13.65 13.44 -16.76
C ILE A 222 -14.97 13.71 -16.04
N LYS A 223 -14.94 14.18 -14.80
CA LYS A 223 -16.15 14.53 -14.04
C LYS A 223 -16.90 15.72 -14.63
N ASN A 224 -16.18 16.72 -15.14
CA ASN A 224 -16.79 17.86 -15.81
C ASN A 224 -17.48 17.45 -17.12
N SER A 225 -16.87 16.57 -17.92
CA SER A 225 -17.48 16.09 -19.17
C SER A 225 -18.70 15.18 -18.93
N GLU A 226 -18.68 14.33 -17.88
CA GLU A 226 -19.83 13.52 -17.49
C GLU A 226 -20.99 14.36 -16.93
N SER A 227 -20.70 15.39 -16.15
CA SER A 227 -21.72 16.30 -15.64
C SER A 227 -22.36 17.11 -16.76
N THR A 228 -21.58 17.56 -17.74
CA THR A 228 -22.05 18.29 -18.92
C THR A 228 -22.93 17.41 -19.82
N SER A 229 -22.51 16.15 -20.05
CA SER A 229 -23.28 15.20 -20.86
C SER A 229 -24.60 14.78 -20.20
N LYS A 230 -24.62 14.61 -18.88
CA LYS A 230 -25.86 14.33 -18.12
C LYS A 230 -26.83 15.53 -18.14
N THR A 231 -26.32 16.74 -18.11
CA THR A 231 -27.11 17.96 -18.19
C THR A 231 -27.71 18.15 -19.59
N GLN A 232 -26.91 17.91 -20.64
CA GLN A 232 -27.39 17.97 -22.04
C GLN A 232 -28.48 16.91 -22.32
N ASN A 233 -28.30 15.67 -21.87
CA ASN A 233 -29.30 14.62 -22.02
C ASN A 233 -30.63 14.96 -21.30
N LYS A 234 -30.51 15.59 -20.13
CA LYS A 234 -31.73 16.00 -19.37
C LYS A 234 -32.46 17.15 -20.04
N THR A 235 -31.77 18.03 -20.73
CA THR A 235 -32.35 19.16 -21.47
C THR A 235 -33.00 18.65 -22.77
N THR A 236 -32.35 17.76 -23.50
CA THR A 236 -32.92 17.16 -24.73
C THR A 236 -34.17 16.31 -24.45
N LEU A 237 -34.24 15.60 -23.33
CA LEU A 237 -35.42 14.84 -22.92
C LEU A 237 -36.60 15.79 -22.57
N LYS A 238 -36.37 16.88 -21.85
CA LYS A 238 -37.39 17.87 -21.53
C LYS A 238 -37.93 18.58 -22.77
N ASP A 239 -37.04 18.89 -23.73
CA ASP A 239 -37.43 19.54 -24.99
C ASP A 239 -38.27 18.59 -25.88
N SER A 240 -37.96 17.27 -25.87
CA SER A 240 -38.75 16.27 -26.58
C SER A 240 -40.13 16.07 -25.95
N GLU A 241 -40.23 16.02 -24.61
CA GLU A 241 -41.48 15.91 -23.87
C GLU A 241 -42.41 17.15 -24.07
N SER A 242 -41.80 18.36 -24.13
CA SER A 242 -42.55 19.60 -24.35
C SER A 242 -43.07 19.75 -25.77
N LYS A 243 -42.42 19.12 -26.78
CA LYS A 243 -42.90 19.09 -28.18
C LYS A 243 -44.07 18.12 -28.35
N THR A 244 -44.02 16.95 -27.69
CA THR A 244 -45.06 15.94 -27.76
C THR A 244 -46.38 16.41 -27.07
N GLN A 245 -46.28 17.28 -26.05
CA GLN A 245 -47.46 17.88 -25.38
C GLN A 245 -48.08 19.03 -26.16
N LYS A 246 -47.44 19.59 -27.17
CA LYS A 246 -47.99 20.67 -28.03
C LYS A 246 -48.64 20.15 -29.31
N GLU A 247 -48.45 18.87 -29.64
CA GLU A 247 -49.03 18.23 -30.83
C GLU A 247 -50.29 17.37 -30.53
N ASN A 248 -50.70 17.26 -29.26
CA ASN A 248 -51.99 16.69 -28.81
C ASN A 248 -52.89 17.80 -28.24
#